data_b1551f5ca4dc779213f495789383fc5e
#
_entry.id   b1551f5ca4dc779213f495789383fc5e
#
_cell.length_a   1.000
_cell.length_b   1.000
_cell.length_c   1.000
_cell.angle_alpha   90.00
_cell.angle_beta   90.00
_cell.angle_gamma   90.00
#
_symmetry.space_group_name_H-M   'P 1'
#
loop_
_entity.id
_entity.type
_entity.pdbx_description
1 polymer ?
#
loop_
_entity_poly.entity_id
_entity_poly.type
_entity_poly.pdbx_seq_one_letter_code
_entity_poly.pdbx_strand_id
1 'polypeptide(L)'
;MKHKIILTLFLFLSCYKINAQDKLISKVWVSDNGNGTYKNPVINADYSDPDAIRVGDDYYMISSSFNHIPGLPILHSKDLVNWTIIGHALKRQPPFDHFSKVQHGNGVWAPAIRYHKSEFYIYYPDPDFGIYMIKAKNITGPWSDPVLVEGGKGLIDPCPLWDDDGKVYLTHAYAGSRAGIKSIVVVKEMNKEGTRTIDGGVMVYDGHDLDPTIEGPKVYKRNGWYYLFAPAGGVSTGWQLVLRSKNIHGPYERKVVMDQGSTTVNGPHQGAWVDTKTGEHWFLHFQDKEAYGRVVHLQPMKWINDWPVIGIDKDGDGKGEPVLTYKKPNLGKTYPIKTPADSDEFNNSAIGLQWQWQANAKPYWAFPSNGQLRLFSYPIADSVKNYWDVPNLLMQKFPADEFIVTTKISFKPRLDGEKAGLIILGADYAYVAVEKRKEGHYISYSSCKEADKGKDETVQDGQRISNTDIYFRVIVGKGGVCEFSYSEDGKTFKAIGDKLTAKPGRWVGAKVGLFCTRTAKTNDSGFVDVDWFRVENRPPLNLPQ
;
A
#
# COMPACT_ATOMS: atom_id res chain seq x y z
N MET A 1 28.73 -66.02 28.30
CA MET A 1 27.51 -65.26 28.00
C MET A 1 27.91 -63.82 27.57
N LYS A 2 27.81 -63.51 26.27
CA LYS A 2 28.20 -62.21 25.69
C LYS A 2 26.94 -61.46 25.43
N HIS A 3 26.70 -60.34 26.14
CA HIS A 3 25.60 -59.43 25.89
C HIS A 3 25.97 -58.43 24.75
N LYS A 4 25.24 -58.49 23.66
CA LYS A 4 25.29 -57.48 22.58
C LYS A 4 24.34 -56.33 22.94
N ILE A 5 24.90 -55.16 23.12
CA ILE A 5 24.14 -53.91 23.25
C ILE A 5 23.88 -53.42 21.83
N ILE A 6 22.60 -53.35 21.44
CA ILE A 6 22.14 -52.75 20.18
C ILE A 6 21.87 -51.27 20.47
N LEU A 7 22.70 -50.39 19.90
CA LEU A 7 22.54 -48.94 19.95
C LEU A 7 21.62 -48.51 18.81
N THR A 8 20.37 -48.16 19.13
CA THR A 8 19.41 -47.64 18.16
C THR A 8 19.61 -46.15 18.01
N LEU A 9 20.16 -45.75 16.86
CA LEU A 9 20.37 -44.35 16.49
C LEU A 9 19.04 -43.73 15.99
N PHE A 10 18.41 -42.91 16.80
CA PHE A 10 17.26 -42.09 16.36
C PHE A 10 17.77 -40.90 15.56
N LEU A 11 17.62 -40.95 14.23
CA LEU A 11 17.77 -39.77 13.36
C LEU A 11 16.53 -38.87 13.54
N PHE A 12 16.71 -37.74 14.22
CA PHE A 12 15.74 -36.64 14.16
C PHE A 12 15.86 -35.94 12.81
N LEU A 13 15.00 -36.27 11.85
CA LEU A 13 14.75 -35.45 10.69
C LEU A 13 13.93 -34.22 11.15
N SER A 14 14.60 -33.13 11.41
CA SER A 14 13.93 -31.83 11.52
C SER A 14 13.45 -31.39 10.12
N CYS A 15 12.20 -31.70 9.79
CA CYS A 15 11.53 -31.11 8.64
C CYS A 15 11.35 -29.60 8.90
N TYR A 16 12.24 -28.79 8.37
CA TYR A 16 11.96 -27.36 8.19
C TYR A 16 10.78 -27.26 7.24
N LYS A 17 9.58 -26.93 7.76
CA LYS A 17 8.46 -26.45 6.96
C LYS A 17 8.88 -25.12 6.37
N ILE A 18 9.39 -25.12 5.15
CA ILE A 18 9.53 -23.91 4.33
C ILE A 18 8.10 -23.40 4.10
N ASN A 19 7.79 -22.23 4.64
CA ASN A 19 6.51 -21.58 4.43
C ASN A 19 6.26 -21.44 2.92
N ALA A 20 5.16 -22.00 2.45
CA ALA A 20 4.79 -22.00 1.02
C ALA A 20 4.56 -20.60 0.44
N GLN A 21 4.36 -19.59 1.28
CA GLN A 21 4.19 -18.19 0.89
C GLN A 21 5.42 -17.54 0.25
N ASP A 22 6.64 -18.07 0.48
CA ASP A 22 7.87 -17.55 -0.13
C ASP A 22 8.07 -17.95 -1.61
N LYS A 23 7.12 -18.65 -2.23
CA LYS A 23 7.31 -19.25 -3.56
C LYS A 23 6.41 -18.71 -4.69
N LEU A 24 5.45 -17.84 -4.44
CA LEU A 24 4.56 -17.36 -5.48
C LEU A 24 5.02 -15.99 -6.02
N ILE A 25 5.76 -16.04 -7.14
CA ILE A 25 6.01 -14.86 -7.98
C ILE A 25 4.68 -14.49 -8.63
N SER A 26 4.33 -13.19 -8.63
CA SER A 26 3.14 -12.68 -9.32
C SER A 26 3.14 -13.09 -10.78
N LYS A 27 1.99 -13.51 -11.28
CA LYS A 27 1.81 -13.84 -12.70
C LYS A 27 1.49 -12.60 -13.53
N VAL A 28 1.11 -11.48 -12.90
CA VAL A 28 0.58 -10.29 -13.61
C VAL A 28 1.58 -9.15 -13.71
N TRP A 29 2.51 -9.03 -12.76
CA TRP A 29 3.57 -8.03 -12.82
C TRP A 29 4.86 -8.52 -12.17
N VAL A 30 5.93 -8.51 -12.95
CA VAL A 30 7.31 -8.77 -12.49
C VAL A 30 8.18 -7.63 -13.04
N SER A 31 8.81 -6.87 -12.15
CA SER A 31 9.68 -5.75 -12.52
C SER A 31 11.06 -6.19 -12.99
N ASP A 32 11.59 -7.27 -12.45
CA ASP A 32 12.89 -7.85 -12.84
C ASP A 32 12.77 -8.58 -14.20
N ASN A 33 13.50 -8.12 -15.20
CA ASN A 33 13.48 -8.72 -16.54
C ASN A 33 14.32 -10.01 -16.67
N GLY A 34 15.01 -10.44 -15.59
CA GLY A 34 15.83 -11.66 -15.57
C GLY A 34 17.17 -11.57 -16.34
N ASN A 35 17.46 -10.43 -16.96
CA ASN A 35 18.64 -10.20 -17.81
C ASN A 35 19.59 -9.10 -17.29
N GLY A 36 19.50 -8.79 -16.00
CA GLY A 36 20.29 -7.71 -15.36
C GLY A 36 19.67 -6.32 -15.51
N THR A 37 18.45 -6.22 -16.07
CA THR A 37 17.66 -4.98 -16.14
C THR A 37 16.36 -5.11 -15.36
N TYR A 38 15.74 -3.98 -15.08
CA TYR A 38 14.39 -3.92 -14.52
C TYR A 38 13.53 -2.96 -15.35
N LYS A 39 12.21 -3.10 -15.20
CA LYS A 39 11.21 -2.15 -15.72
C LYS A 39 10.46 -1.49 -14.59
N ASN A 40 10.13 -0.22 -14.77
CA ASN A 40 9.26 0.55 -13.89
C ASN A 40 7.77 0.40 -14.29
N PRO A 41 6.86 0.47 -13.31
CA PRO A 41 7.13 0.64 -11.87
C PRO A 41 7.75 -0.63 -11.24
N VAL A 42 8.67 -0.45 -10.28
CA VAL A 42 9.23 -1.61 -9.55
C VAL A 42 8.18 -2.29 -8.68
N ILE A 43 7.14 -1.56 -8.29
CA ILE A 43 5.93 -2.10 -7.66
C ILE A 43 4.72 -1.50 -8.38
N ASN A 44 4.03 -2.30 -9.18
CA ASN A 44 2.84 -1.87 -9.93
C ASN A 44 1.55 -2.06 -9.10
N ALA A 45 1.55 -1.46 -7.92
CA ALA A 45 0.44 -1.44 -6.98
C ALA A 45 0.51 -0.16 -6.14
N ASP A 46 -0.60 0.20 -5.52
CA ASP A 46 -0.80 1.45 -4.76
C ASP A 46 -0.02 1.46 -3.43
N TYR A 47 1.28 1.79 -3.49
CA TYR A 47 2.12 2.06 -2.31
C TYR A 47 2.55 3.53 -2.30
N SER A 48 1.57 4.38 -1.98
CA SER A 48 1.67 5.84 -1.96
C SER A 48 2.75 6.34 -1.00
N ASP A 49 3.41 7.43 -1.39
CA ASP A 49 4.34 8.18 -0.53
C ASP A 49 5.48 7.32 0.05
N PRO A 50 6.21 6.58 -0.79
CA PRO A 50 7.22 5.64 -0.32
C PRO A 50 8.37 6.35 0.38
N ASP A 51 8.73 5.89 1.59
CA ASP A 51 10.01 6.19 2.21
C ASP A 51 10.80 4.90 2.44
N ALA A 52 12.10 4.94 2.19
CA ALA A 52 12.93 3.74 2.24
C ALA A 52 14.29 4.00 2.88
N ILE A 53 14.84 2.96 3.51
CA ILE A 53 16.18 2.97 4.09
C ILE A 53 16.93 1.69 3.76
N ARG A 54 18.26 1.78 3.80
CA ARG A 54 19.14 0.62 3.82
C ARG A 54 19.64 0.35 5.24
N VAL A 55 19.54 -0.89 5.68
CA VAL A 55 20.17 -1.36 6.93
C VAL A 55 20.98 -2.62 6.63
N GLY A 56 22.29 -2.48 6.65
CA GLY A 56 23.18 -3.56 6.22
C GLY A 56 23.02 -3.88 4.72
N ASP A 57 22.61 -5.10 4.39
CA ASP A 57 22.34 -5.60 3.02
C ASP A 57 20.86 -5.56 2.66
N ASP A 58 20.03 -5.02 3.52
CA ASP A 58 18.58 -5.03 3.41
C ASP A 58 18.05 -3.63 3.12
N TYR A 59 17.04 -3.57 2.26
CA TYR A 59 16.27 -2.37 1.98
C TYR A 59 14.86 -2.54 2.52
N TYR A 60 14.39 -1.55 3.23
CA TYR A 60 13.05 -1.52 3.79
C TYR A 60 12.32 -0.29 3.28
N MET A 61 11.08 -0.48 2.86
CA MET A 61 10.19 0.59 2.38
C MET A 61 8.88 0.54 3.15
N ILE A 62 8.36 1.71 3.49
CA ILE A 62 7.02 1.91 4.05
C ILE A 62 6.21 2.83 3.14
N SER A 63 4.91 2.83 3.30
CA SER A 63 4.02 3.72 2.55
C SER A 63 2.80 4.16 3.36
N SER A 64 2.12 5.17 2.86
CA SER A 64 0.80 5.58 3.37
C SER A 64 -0.17 4.42 3.35
N SER A 65 -1.08 4.37 4.31
CA SER A 65 -2.17 3.39 4.37
C SER A 65 -3.53 4.04 4.55
N PHE A 66 -3.55 5.34 4.81
CA PHE A 66 -4.78 6.08 5.08
C PHE A 66 -5.61 5.40 6.19
N ASN A 67 -6.88 5.14 5.98
CA ASN A 67 -7.75 4.43 6.92
C ASN A 67 -7.65 2.90 6.86
N HIS A 68 -6.85 2.33 5.94
CA HIS A 68 -6.79 0.89 5.73
C HIS A 68 -5.93 0.20 6.80
N ILE A 69 -6.46 -0.88 7.38
CA ILE A 69 -5.86 -1.62 8.49
C ILE A 69 -5.69 -3.12 8.15
N PRO A 70 -4.52 -3.73 8.50
CA PRO A 70 -3.37 -3.14 9.19
C PRO A 70 -2.68 -2.07 8.37
N GLY A 71 -2.24 -1.01 9.02
CA GLY A 71 -1.62 0.16 8.40
C GLY A 71 -0.09 0.11 8.37
N LEU A 72 0.54 1.08 7.67
CA LEU A 72 1.98 1.17 7.51
C LEU A 72 2.58 -0.14 6.98
N PRO A 73 2.25 -0.54 5.75
CA PRO A 73 2.84 -1.74 5.16
C PRO A 73 4.36 -1.60 5.08
N ILE A 74 5.06 -2.67 5.41
CA ILE A 74 6.52 -2.78 5.36
C ILE A 74 6.89 -3.73 4.24
N LEU A 75 7.64 -3.23 3.27
CA LEU A 75 8.19 -4.02 2.20
C LEU A 75 9.69 -4.19 2.39
N HIS A 76 10.22 -5.30 1.92
CA HIS A 76 11.62 -5.66 2.00
C HIS A 76 12.16 -6.04 0.63
N SER A 77 13.36 -5.60 0.35
CA SER A 77 14.14 -5.99 -0.83
C SER A 77 15.61 -6.20 -0.48
N LYS A 78 16.29 -7.01 -1.27
CA LYS A 78 17.76 -7.13 -1.24
C LYS A 78 18.44 -6.36 -2.36
N ASP A 79 17.66 -5.83 -3.34
CA ASP A 79 18.21 -5.23 -4.56
C ASP A 79 17.44 -4.03 -5.10
N LEU A 80 16.48 -3.48 -4.34
CA LEU A 80 15.60 -2.36 -4.70
C LEU A 80 14.62 -2.66 -5.86
N VAL A 81 14.69 -3.84 -6.48
CA VAL A 81 13.85 -4.26 -7.60
C VAL A 81 12.86 -5.34 -7.18
N ASN A 82 13.33 -6.33 -6.44
CA ASN A 82 12.56 -7.48 -6.01
C ASN A 82 12.01 -7.26 -4.59
N TRP A 83 10.77 -6.83 -4.47
CA TRP A 83 10.13 -6.46 -3.22
C TRP A 83 9.13 -7.51 -2.73
N THR A 84 9.03 -7.67 -1.42
CA THR A 84 7.99 -8.49 -0.76
C THR A 84 7.41 -7.76 0.43
N ILE A 85 6.13 -7.98 0.74
CA ILE A 85 5.52 -7.50 1.98
C ILE A 85 5.99 -8.41 3.12
N ILE A 86 6.53 -7.84 4.19
CA ILE A 86 7.03 -8.60 5.35
C ILE A 86 6.27 -8.31 6.64
N GLY A 87 5.38 -7.32 6.64
CA GLY A 87 4.58 -6.96 7.80
C GLY A 87 3.86 -5.63 7.64
N HIS A 88 3.24 -5.22 8.74
CA HIS A 88 2.62 -3.91 8.93
C HIS A 88 3.02 -3.38 10.30
N ALA A 89 3.39 -2.11 10.36
CA ALA A 89 3.83 -1.51 11.61
C ALA A 89 2.67 -1.07 12.51
N LEU A 90 1.47 -0.87 11.96
CA LEU A 90 0.32 -0.36 12.69
C LEU A 90 -0.85 -1.36 12.62
N LYS A 91 -1.12 -2.04 13.74
CA LYS A 91 -2.22 -3.01 13.84
C LYS A 91 -3.60 -2.35 13.90
N ARG A 92 -3.68 -1.16 14.51
CA ARG A 92 -4.91 -0.37 14.69
C ARG A 92 -4.56 1.11 14.65
N GLN A 93 -5.38 1.91 13.99
CA GLN A 93 -5.23 3.36 13.86
C GLN A 93 -5.88 4.07 15.05
N PRO A 94 -5.14 4.91 15.82
CA PRO A 94 -5.74 5.83 16.78
C PRO A 94 -6.24 7.11 16.07
N PRO A 95 -7.27 7.78 16.63
CA PRO A 95 -8.09 7.38 17.77
C PRO A 95 -8.99 6.18 17.42
N PHE A 96 -9.00 5.16 18.29
CA PHE A 96 -9.58 3.85 17.95
C PHE A 96 -11.07 3.89 17.63
N ASP A 97 -11.85 4.71 18.33
CA ASP A 97 -13.29 4.84 18.09
C ASP A 97 -13.59 5.58 16.79
N HIS A 98 -12.79 6.60 16.45
CA HIS A 98 -12.91 7.32 15.19
C HIS A 98 -12.69 6.38 13.99
N PHE A 99 -11.61 5.60 14.00
CA PHE A 99 -11.28 4.64 12.97
C PHE A 99 -11.96 3.27 13.12
N SER A 100 -12.94 3.12 14.02
CA SER A 100 -13.86 1.97 14.02
C SER A 100 -14.88 2.04 12.88
N LYS A 101 -15.01 3.22 12.26
CA LYS A 101 -15.79 3.51 11.06
C LYS A 101 -14.85 3.84 9.92
N VAL A 102 -15.34 3.72 8.69
CA VAL A 102 -14.57 4.10 7.50
C VAL A 102 -14.32 5.61 7.50
N GLN A 103 -13.09 6.01 7.24
CA GLN A 103 -12.62 7.40 7.25
C GLN A 103 -11.83 7.69 5.97
N HIS A 104 -12.49 7.60 4.82
CA HIS A 104 -11.84 7.70 3.51
C HIS A 104 -10.89 8.89 3.38
N GLY A 105 -9.64 8.59 3.01
CA GLY A 105 -8.59 9.58 2.80
C GLY A 105 -8.01 10.20 4.07
N ASN A 106 -8.47 9.81 5.28
CA ASN A 106 -7.91 10.20 6.57
C ASN A 106 -7.00 9.09 7.11
N GLY A 107 -6.37 9.30 8.26
CA GLY A 107 -5.48 8.34 8.89
C GLY A 107 -4.02 8.51 8.48
N VAL A 108 -3.33 7.43 8.18
CA VAL A 108 -1.88 7.44 7.93
C VAL A 108 -1.55 8.01 6.56
N TRP A 109 -1.06 9.25 6.54
CA TRP A 109 -0.48 9.88 5.34
C TRP A 109 1.03 9.63 5.30
N ALA A 110 1.75 10.29 4.39
CA ALA A 110 3.15 10.07 4.04
C ALA A 110 4.10 9.87 5.25
N PRO A 111 4.50 8.63 5.56
CA PRO A 111 5.37 8.33 6.69
C PRO A 111 6.85 8.55 6.35
N ALA A 112 7.70 8.54 7.39
CA ALA A 112 9.14 8.42 7.25
C ALA A 112 9.66 7.30 8.14
N ILE A 113 10.57 6.46 7.60
CA ILE A 113 11.28 5.42 8.34
C ILE A 113 12.74 5.81 8.53
N ARG A 114 13.26 5.61 9.74
CA ARG A 114 14.68 5.83 10.05
C ARG A 114 15.20 4.70 10.93
N TYR A 115 16.51 4.47 10.86
CA TYR A 115 17.19 3.51 11.73
C TYR A 115 18.25 4.26 12.55
N HIS A 116 18.06 4.28 13.86
CA HIS A 116 18.95 5.00 14.78
C HIS A 116 19.17 4.15 16.04
N LYS A 117 20.43 4.06 16.51
CA LYS A 117 20.83 3.30 17.71
C LYS A 117 20.21 1.89 17.78
N SER A 118 20.28 1.16 16.67
CA SER A 118 19.79 -0.21 16.53
C SER A 118 18.28 -0.37 16.74
N GLU A 119 17.50 0.68 16.52
CA GLU A 119 16.05 0.67 16.50
C GLU A 119 15.52 1.30 15.20
N PHE A 120 14.40 0.78 14.70
CA PHE A 120 13.62 1.39 13.62
C PHE A 120 12.63 2.37 14.23
N TYR A 121 12.49 3.53 13.60
CA TYR A 121 11.53 4.58 13.93
C TYR A 121 10.68 4.87 12.72
N ILE A 122 9.36 4.93 12.89
CA ILE A 122 8.43 5.40 11.89
C ILE A 122 7.70 6.61 12.45
N TYR A 123 7.81 7.74 11.77
CA TYR A 123 7.00 8.92 12.01
C TYR A 123 5.94 8.98 10.92
N TYR A 124 4.69 9.15 11.30
CA TYR A 124 3.59 9.26 10.36
C TYR A 124 2.61 10.34 10.80
N PRO A 125 2.06 11.11 9.88
CA PRO A 125 1.03 12.07 10.20
C PRO A 125 -0.35 11.43 10.10
N ASP A 126 -1.24 11.88 10.95
CA ASP A 126 -2.68 11.90 10.71
C ASP A 126 -3.08 13.36 10.61
N PRO A 127 -3.50 13.87 9.43
CA PRO A 127 -3.68 15.30 9.21
C PRO A 127 -4.82 15.91 10.04
N ASP A 128 -5.66 15.10 10.66
CA ASP A 128 -6.74 15.57 11.53
C ASP A 128 -6.34 15.60 13.02
N PHE A 129 -5.27 14.87 13.42
CA PHE A 129 -4.84 14.73 14.81
C PHE A 129 -3.40 15.18 15.09
N GLY A 130 -2.48 14.97 14.16
CA GLY A 130 -1.08 15.38 14.32
C GLY A 130 -0.06 14.33 13.86
N ILE A 131 1.17 14.46 14.33
CA ILE A 131 2.30 13.60 14.00
C ILE A 131 2.48 12.56 15.11
N TYR A 132 2.51 11.29 14.73
CA TYR A 132 2.76 10.15 15.60
C TYR A 132 4.11 9.51 15.31
N MET A 133 4.67 8.82 16.30
CA MET A 133 5.87 8.00 16.18
C MET A 133 5.62 6.62 16.80
N ILE A 134 6.14 5.59 16.11
CA ILE A 134 6.26 4.21 16.62
C ILE A 134 7.70 3.73 16.41
N LYS A 135 8.16 2.80 17.23
CA LYS A 135 9.50 2.22 17.09
C LYS A 135 9.54 0.73 17.40
N ALA A 136 10.57 0.06 16.88
CA ALA A 136 10.81 -1.36 17.09
C ALA A 136 12.30 -1.69 16.96
N LYS A 137 12.76 -2.73 17.66
CA LYS A 137 14.12 -3.29 17.47
C LYS A 137 14.22 -4.12 16.20
N ASN A 138 13.15 -4.85 15.87
CA ASN A 138 13.06 -5.65 14.66
C ASN A 138 12.06 -5.02 13.71
N ILE A 139 12.37 -5.00 12.41
CA ILE A 139 11.50 -4.39 11.39
C ILE A 139 10.10 -5.06 11.32
N THR A 140 10.01 -6.34 11.63
CA THR A 140 8.74 -7.08 11.72
C THR A 140 8.02 -6.91 13.06
N GLY A 141 8.59 -6.10 13.95
CA GLY A 141 8.04 -5.81 15.27
C GLY A 141 8.52 -6.75 16.40
N PRO A 142 7.87 -6.72 17.56
CA PRO A 142 6.68 -5.89 17.85
C PRO A 142 7.00 -4.39 17.81
N TRP A 143 6.10 -3.61 17.21
CA TRP A 143 6.15 -2.15 17.21
C TRP A 143 5.51 -1.60 18.49
N SER A 144 6.02 -0.48 18.97
CA SER A 144 5.45 0.23 20.12
C SER A 144 4.04 0.77 19.83
N ASP A 145 3.29 1.09 20.84
CA ASP A 145 2.09 1.91 20.69
C ASP A 145 2.46 3.29 20.11
N PRO A 146 1.56 3.92 19.33
CA PRO A 146 1.76 5.25 18.78
C PRO A 146 1.89 6.33 19.87
N VAL A 147 2.97 7.13 19.77
CA VAL A 147 3.22 8.30 20.60
C VAL A 147 2.88 9.54 19.79
N LEU A 148 2.01 10.42 20.27
CA LEU A 148 1.74 11.70 19.65
C LEU A 148 2.94 12.64 19.89
N VAL A 149 3.72 12.90 18.84
CA VAL A 149 4.93 13.76 18.86
C VAL A 149 4.53 15.24 18.84
N GLU A 150 3.55 15.56 18.01
CA GLU A 150 2.98 16.91 17.88
C GLU A 150 1.49 16.81 17.53
N GLY A 151 0.64 17.41 18.36
CA GLY A 151 -0.79 17.52 18.10
C GLY A 151 -1.11 18.74 17.25
N GLY A 152 -2.04 18.60 16.32
CA GLY A 152 -2.51 19.70 15.48
C GLY A 152 -3.06 19.24 14.14
N LYS A 153 -3.97 20.04 13.58
CA LYS A 153 -4.54 19.77 12.26
C LYS A 153 -3.62 20.24 11.14
N GLY A 154 -3.53 19.45 10.10
CA GLY A 154 -2.82 19.80 8.88
C GLY A 154 -1.31 19.60 8.92
N LEU A 155 -0.75 19.03 9.99
CA LEU A 155 0.65 18.62 10.04
C LEU A 155 0.80 17.37 9.17
N ILE A 156 1.68 17.43 8.15
CA ILE A 156 1.90 16.32 7.21
C ILE A 156 3.39 16.08 6.96
N ASP A 157 3.70 14.88 6.45
CA ASP A 157 4.99 14.50 5.87
C ASP A 157 6.18 14.66 6.83
N PRO A 158 6.10 14.18 8.07
CA PRO A 158 7.17 14.32 9.04
C PRO A 158 8.41 13.51 8.63
N CYS A 159 9.59 14.09 8.85
CA CYS A 159 10.84 13.37 8.67
C CYS A 159 11.84 13.75 9.77
N PRO A 160 12.25 12.81 10.65
CA PRO A 160 13.20 13.09 11.72
C PRO A 160 14.65 13.03 11.23
N LEU A 161 15.50 13.79 11.88
CA LEU A 161 16.96 13.74 11.75
C LEU A 161 17.60 13.77 13.14
N TRP A 162 18.34 12.71 13.50
CA TRP A 162 19.31 12.74 14.60
C TRP A 162 20.61 13.29 14.03
N ASP A 163 20.99 14.50 14.46
CA ASP A 163 22.12 15.21 13.89
C ASP A 163 23.42 14.98 14.69
N ASP A 164 24.56 15.28 14.05
CA ASP A 164 25.90 15.16 14.65
C ASP A 164 26.15 16.18 15.76
N ASP A 165 25.37 17.27 15.82
CA ASP A 165 25.38 18.24 16.91
C ASP A 165 24.75 17.72 18.21
N GLY A 166 24.18 16.50 18.18
CA GLY A 166 23.51 15.86 19.29
C GLY A 166 22.05 16.28 19.49
N LYS A 167 21.51 17.09 18.60
CA LYS A 167 20.11 17.49 18.55
C LYS A 167 19.28 16.57 17.66
N VAL A 168 17.98 16.64 17.80
CA VAL A 168 17.03 15.91 16.96
C VAL A 168 16.08 16.91 16.34
N TYR A 169 15.95 16.85 15.01
CA TYR A 169 15.11 17.74 14.25
C TYR A 169 13.97 16.98 13.58
N LEU A 170 12.85 17.65 13.39
CA LEU A 170 11.69 17.18 12.64
C LEU A 170 11.41 18.18 11.52
N THR A 171 11.50 17.74 10.26
CA THR A 171 10.97 18.50 9.14
C THR A 171 9.54 18.06 8.86
N HIS A 172 8.68 18.99 8.46
CA HIS A 172 7.32 18.67 8.04
C HIS A 172 6.74 19.74 7.11
N ALA A 173 5.60 19.45 6.49
CA ALA A 173 4.83 20.38 5.68
C ALA A 173 3.41 20.56 6.26
N TYR A 174 2.55 21.31 5.53
CA TYR A 174 1.16 21.54 5.92
C TYR A 174 0.17 21.20 4.80
N ALA A 175 -0.91 20.52 5.16
CA ALA A 175 -2.05 20.28 4.29
C ALA A 175 -3.03 21.45 4.32
N GLY A 176 -3.14 22.20 3.22
CA GLY A 176 -4.03 23.36 3.12
C GLY A 176 -5.50 23.05 3.44
N SER A 177 -5.94 21.83 3.15
CA SER A 177 -7.31 21.38 3.45
C SER A 177 -7.64 21.25 4.95
N ARG A 178 -6.62 21.26 5.84
CA ARG A 178 -6.78 21.16 7.31
C ARG A 178 -6.21 22.37 8.04
N ALA A 179 -5.02 22.83 7.64
CA ALA A 179 -4.32 23.95 8.29
C ALA A 179 -4.73 25.32 7.74
N GLY A 180 -5.35 25.37 6.54
CA GLY A 180 -5.61 26.63 5.85
C GLY A 180 -4.38 27.26 5.19
N ILE A 181 -3.20 26.63 5.34
CA ILE A 181 -1.93 27.00 4.70
C ILE A 181 -1.28 25.76 4.08
N LYS A 182 -0.47 25.95 3.04
CA LYS A 182 0.31 24.91 2.37
C LYS A 182 1.57 25.52 1.75
N SER A 183 2.32 24.74 1.00
CA SER A 183 3.48 25.20 0.22
C SER A 183 4.63 25.74 1.07
N ILE A 184 4.74 25.33 2.31
CA ILE A 184 5.85 25.71 3.19
C ILE A 184 6.47 24.46 3.85
N VAL A 185 7.78 24.56 4.13
CA VAL A 185 8.53 23.55 4.87
C VAL A 185 9.01 24.15 6.19
N VAL A 186 8.79 23.41 7.27
CA VAL A 186 9.15 23.81 8.63
C VAL A 186 10.12 22.80 9.24
N VAL A 187 11.07 23.30 10.02
CA VAL A 187 11.99 22.50 10.85
C VAL A 187 11.72 22.85 12.31
N LYS A 188 11.54 21.83 13.14
CA LYS A 188 11.37 21.91 14.59
C LYS A 188 12.47 21.15 15.30
N GLU A 189 12.88 21.60 16.47
CA GLU A 189 13.72 20.81 17.37
C GLU A 189 12.84 19.84 18.18
N MET A 190 13.31 18.62 18.37
CA MET A 190 12.69 17.62 19.23
C MET A 190 13.53 17.34 20.47
N ASN A 191 12.91 16.74 21.49
CA ASN A 191 13.66 16.15 22.59
C ASN A 191 14.59 15.02 22.09
N LYS A 192 15.60 14.66 22.89
CA LYS A 192 16.64 13.68 22.51
C LYS A 192 16.09 12.29 22.15
N GLU A 193 14.94 11.93 22.70
CA GLU A 193 14.25 10.68 22.42
C GLU A 193 13.43 10.72 21.13
N GLY A 194 13.23 11.92 20.51
CA GLY A 194 12.39 12.10 19.32
C GLY A 194 10.90 11.89 19.59
N THR A 195 10.46 12.03 20.82
CA THR A 195 9.04 11.72 21.21
C THR A 195 8.16 12.95 21.28
N ARG A 196 8.70 14.15 21.19
CA ARG A 196 7.95 15.41 21.16
C ARG A 196 8.79 16.55 20.59
N THR A 197 8.14 17.50 19.95
CA THR A 197 8.74 18.80 19.58
C THR A 197 8.91 19.67 20.85
N ILE A 198 9.93 20.55 20.84
CA ILE A 198 10.26 21.39 21.99
C ILE A 198 10.26 22.89 21.67
N ASP A 199 10.03 23.24 20.40
CA ASP A 199 9.94 24.64 19.94
C ASP A 199 8.76 24.87 18.99
N GLY A 200 8.54 26.11 18.57
CA GLY A 200 7.50 26.49 17.60
C GLY A 200 7.87 26.20 16.14
N GLY A 201 9.12 25.87 15.88
CA GLY A 201 9.66 25.63 14.54
C GLY A 201 10.06 26.89 13.78
N VAL A 202 10.88 26.67 12.76
CA VAL A 202 11.34 27.68 11.81
C VAL A 202 10.86 27.31 10.43
N MET A 203 10.16 28.23 9.73
CA MET A 203 9.88 28.08 8.32
C MET A 203 11.18 28.25 7.54
N VAL A 204 11.66 27.17 6.94
CA VAL A 204 12.96 27.14 6.23
C VAL A 204 12.80 27.37 4.73
N TYR A 205 11.60 27.17 4.20
CA TYR A 205 11.29 27.41 2.80
C TYR A 205 9.83 27.79 2.60
N ASP A 206 9.61 28.84 1.80
CA ASP A 206 8.32 29.26 1.29
C ASP A 206 8.28 29.03 -0.22
N GLY A 207 7.43 28.09 -0.65
CA GLY A 207 7.29 27.67 -2.04
C GLY A 207 6.13 28.30 -2.78
N HIS A 208 5.38 29.26 -2.19
CA HIS A 208 4.19 29.81 -2.82
C HIS A 208 4.41 30.33 -4.24
N ASP A 209 5.55 31.00 -4.47
CA ASP A 209 5.85 31.62 -5.77
C ASP A 209 6.47 30.64 -6.78
N LEU A 210 7.45 29.84 -6.34
CA LEU A 210 8.28 29.02 -7.24
C LEU A 210 7.92 27.52 -7.22
N ASP A 211 7.49 27.02 -6.07
CA ASP A 211 7.27 25.60 -5.84
C ASP A 211 5.91 25.38 -5.14
N PRO A 212 4.81 25.78 -5.76
CA PRO A 212 3.49 25.64 -5.16
C PRO A 212 3.20 24.18 -4.82
N THR A 213 2.54 23.97 -3.69
CA THR A 213 2.27 22.63 -3.16
C THR A 213 3.57 21.83 -2.84
N ILE A 214 4.66 22.53 -2.45
CA ILE A 214 5.81 21.82 -1.90
C ILE A 214 5.38 21.10 -0.62
N GLU A 215 5.69 19.80 -0.54
CA GLU A 215 5.33 18.89 0.55
C GLU A 215 6.35 17.73 0.63
N GLY A 216 6.12 16.70 1.41
CA GLY A 216 6.93 15.47 1.44
C GLY A 216 8.41 15.64 1.79
N PRO A 217 8.85 16.60 2.66
CA PRO A 217 10.25 16.82 2.88
C PRO A 217 10.91 15.60 3.55
N LYS A 218 11.94 15.05 2.88
CA LYS A 218 12.83 14.03 3.46
C LYS A 218 14.20 14.66 3.72
N VAL A 219 14.60 14.74 5.00
CA VAL A 219 15.86 15.36 5.41
C VAL A 219 16.99 14.33 5.42
N TYR A 220 18.13 14.75 4.83
CA TYR A 220 19.38 13.99 4.83
C TYR A 220 20.57 14.91 5.10
N LYS A 221 21.69 14.34 5.61
CA LYS A 221 22.96 15.03 5.77
C LYS A 221 24.05 14.33 4.97
N ARG A 222 24.80 15.09 4.15
CA ARG A 222 25.89 14.55 3.33
C ARG A 222 26.95 15.63 3.09
N ASN A 223 28.23 15.30 3.28
CA ASN A 223 29.37 16.20 3.03
C ASN A 223 29.22 17.57 3.71
N GLY A 224 28.65 17.61 4.92
CA GLY A 224 28.43 18.85 5.67
C GLY A 224 27.32 19.75 5.10
N TRP A 225 26.45 19.22 4.22
CA TRP A 225 25.23 19.84 3.75
C TRP A 225 24.01 19.13 4.33
N TYR A 226 22.97 19.90 4.65
CA TYR A 226 21.61 19.41 4.85
C TYR A 226 20.88 19.46 3.53
N TYR A 227 20.16 18.41 3.21
CA TYR A 227 19.34 18.27 2.01
C TYR A 227 17.90 17.99 2.40
N LEU A 228 16.95 18.73 1.83
CA LEU A 228 15.54 18.44 1.90
C LEU A 228 15.08 18.02 0.50
N PHE A 229 14.78 16.76 0.34
CA PHE A 229 14.16 16.24 -0.88
C PHE A 229 12.65 16.42 -0.74
N ALA A 230 12.06 17.27 -1.54
CA ALA A 230 10.65 17.60 -1.45
C ALA A 230 10.04 17.72 -2.86
N PRO A 231 8.92 17.08 -3.17
CA PRO A 231 8.18 17.32 -4.40
C PRO A 231 7.40 18.62 -4.31
N ALA A 232 7.09 19.20 -5.49
CA ALA A 232 6.22 20.36 -5.63
C ALA A 232 5.36 20.23 -6.89
N GLY A 233 4.39 21.13 -7.11
CA GLY A 233 3.55 21.16 -8.31
C GLY A 233 2.39 20.16 -8.32
N GLY A 234 2.23 19.35 -7.25
CA GLY A 234 1.14 18.39 -7.08
C GLY A 234 1.40 17.02 -7.69
N VAL A 235 0.59 16.03 -7.30
CA VAL A 235 0.85 14.59 -7.52
C VAL A 235 0.77 14.15 -8.99
N SER A 236 0.06 14.87 -9.85
CA SER A 236 -0.11 14.50 -11.27
C SER A 236 0.72 15.35 -12.24
N THR A 237 1.25 16.47 -11.80
CA THR A 237 1.94 17.45 -12.67
C THR A 237 3.22 17.99 -12.07
N GLY A 238 3.65 17.49 -10.90
CA GLY A 238 4.75 18.03 -10.13
C GLY A 238 6.13 17.57 -10.59
N TRP A 239 7.11 17.99 -9.80
CA TRP A 239 8.53 17.72 -9.98
C TRP A 239 9.19 17.42 -8.66
N GLN A 240 10.36 16.79 -8.68
CA GLN A 240 11.19 16.56 -7.50
C GLN A 240 12.15 17.74 -7.33
N LEU A 241 11.98 18.44 -6.23
CA LEU A 241 12.84 19.53 -5.77
C LEU A 241 13.84 19.01 -4.74
N VAL A 242 15.02 19.62 -4.68
CA VAL A 242 15.96 19.50 -3.58
C VAL A 242 16.37 20.88 -3.11
N LEU A 243 16.29 21.07 -1.81
CA LEU A 243 16.80 22.22 -1.09
C LEU A 243 18.08 21.81 -0.36
N ARG A 244 19.15 22.64 -0.40
CA ARG A 244 20.38 22.36 0.38
C ARG A 244 20.86 23.57 1.15
N SER A 245 21.46 23.35 2.32
CA SER A 245 22.05 24.38 3.17
C SER A 245 23.20 23.84 4.02
N LYS A 246 24.08 24.71 4.46
CA LYS A 246 25.09 24.39 5.50
C LYS A 246 24.53 24.47 6.92
N ASN A 247 23.34 25.03 7.08
CA ASN A 247 22.63 25.12 8.36
C ASN A 247 21.23 24.52 8.22
N ILE A 248 20.80 23.73 9.20
CA ILE A 248 19.49 23.07 9.19
C ILE A 248 18.33 24.08 9.10
N HIS A 249 18.51 25.28 9.61
CA HIS A 249 17.53 26.36 9.53
C HIS A 249 17.71 27.28 8.30
N GLY A 250 18.59 26.92 7.37
CA GLY A 250 18.83 27.69 6.15
C GLY A 250 19.84 28.85 6.29
N PRO A 251 19.90 29.76 5.30
CA PRO A 251 19.07 29.76 4.09
C PRO A 251 19.35 28.57 3.16
N TYR A 252 18.34 28.13 2.43
CA TYR A 252 18.43 27.01 1.50
C TYR A 252 18.56 27.48 0.05
N GLU A 253 19.50 26.87 -0.69
CA GLU A 253 19.54 26.90 -2.14
C GLU A 253 18.54 25.88 -2.70
N ARG A 254 17.87 26.20 -3.82
CA ARG A 254 16.91 25.30 -4.46
C ARG A 254 17.35 24.81 -5.84
N LYS A 255 16.99 23.58 -6.19
CA LYS A 255 17.13 23.04 -7.54
C LYS A 255 16.05 21.99 -7.83
N VAL A 256 15.40 22.07 -9.00
CA VAL A 256 14.62 20.95 -9.54
C VAL A 256 15.60 19.91 -10.07
N VAL A 257 15.47 18.66 -9.63
CA VAL A 257 16.43 17.57 -9.90
C VAL A 257 15.83 16.43 -10.71
N MET A 258 14.51 16.40 -10.84
CA MET A 258 13.76 15.50 -11.73
C MET A 258 12.38 16.07 -12.02
N ASP A 259 11.94 15.98 -13.26
CA ASP A 259 10.55 16.17 -13.66
C ASP A 259 10.12 15.09 -14.67
N GLN A 260 8.89 15.16 -15.17
CA GLN A 260 8.38 14.20 -16.14
C GLN A 260 9.20 14.17 -17.42
N GLY A 261 9.68 15.32 -17.89
CA GLY A 261 10.35 15.47 -19.19
C GLY A 261 9.55 14.89 -20.34
N SER A 262 10.24 14.14 -21.19
CA SER A 262 9.65 13.49 -22.37
C SER A 262 8.97 12.14 -22.07
N THR A 263 8.88 11.73 -20.81
CA THR A 263 8.40 10.40 -20.41
C THR A 263 6.88 10.38 -20.14
N THR A 264 6.34 9.18 -19.96
CA THR A 264 4.95 8.96 -19.54
C THR A 264 4.79 8.92 -18.01
N VAL A 265 5.86 9.13 -17.25
CA VAL A 265 5.83 9.14 -15.77
C VAL A 265 5.51 10.54 -15.31
N ASN A 266 4.22 10.84 -15.18
CA ASN A 266 3.73 12.13 -14.74
C ASN A 266 4.04 12.38 -13.26
N GLY A 267 4.28 13.65 -12.92
CA GLY A 267 4.35 14.15 -11.58
C GLY A 267 5.18 13.31 -10.61
N PRO A 268 6.49 13.03 -10.88
CA PRO A 268 7.30 12.27 -9.94
C PRO A 268 7.22 12.92 -8.56
N HIS A 269 6.69 12.18 -7.58
CA HIS A 269 6.23 12.76 -6.32
C HIS A 269 6.59 11.88 -5.16
N GLN A 270 6.91 12.50 -4.05
CA GLN A 270 7.32 11.91 -2.78
C GLN A 270 8.17 10.65 -2.90
N GLY A 271 9.35 10.69 -2.33
CA GLY A 271 10.25 9.57 -2.46
C GLY A 271 11.42 9.60 -1.48
N ALA A 272 12.30 8.63 -1.64
CA ALA A 272 13.44 8.42 -0.77
C ALA A 272 14.73 8.21 -1.57
N TRP A 273 15.79 8.91 -1.14
CA TRP A 273 17.15 8.58 -1.56
C TRP A 273 17.67 7.40 -0.75
N VAL A 274 18.22 6.42 -1.46
CA VAL A 274 18.85 5.22 -0.88
C VAL A 274 20.19 4.99 -1.56
N ASP A 275 21.21 4.63 -0.80
CA ASP A 275 22.53 4.23 -1.31
C ASP A 275 22.69 2.72 -1.34
N THR A 276 23.68 2.22 -2.09
CA THR A 276 24.10 0.83 -2.06
C THR A 276 25.46 0.68 -1.36
N LYS A 277 25.82 -0.53 -0.94
CA LYS A 277 27.16 -0.81 -0.40
C LYS A 277 28.28 -0.58 -1.43
N THR A 278 27.97 -0.64 -2.71
CA THR A 278 28.91 -0.40 -3.81
C THR A 278 29.07 1.08 -4.15
N GLY A 279 28.34 1.98 -3.44
CA GLY A 279 28.44 3.42 -3.62
C GLY A 279 27.53 3.98 -4.72
N GLU A 280 26.61 3.20 -5.27
CA GLU A 280 25.57 3.74 -6.15
C GLU A 280 24.47 4.40 -5.34
N HIS A 281 23.79 5.37 -5.96
CA HIS A 281 22.66 6.08 -5.38
C HIS A 281 21.42 5.86 -6.22
N TRP A 282 20.29 5.70 -5.54
CA TRP A 282 18.99 5.39 -6.15
C TRP A 282 17.90 6.21 -5.48
N PHE A 283 16.82 6.47 -6.22
CA PHE A 283 15.68 7.22 -5.73
C PHE A 283 14.38 6.46 -6.01
N LEU A 284 13.62 6.19 -4.97
CA LEU A 284 12.25 5.66 -5.07
C LEU A 284 11.27 6.82 -5.05
N HIS A 285 10.26 6.80 -5.90
CA HIS A 285 9.17 7.76 -5.90
C HIS A 285 7.90 7.12 -6.42
N PHE A 286 6.75 7.76 -6.26
CA PHE A 286 5.53 7.27 -6.89
C PHE A 286 5.14 8.04 -8.15
N GLN A 287 4.30 7.41 -8.96
CA GLN A 287 3.49 7.98 -10.04
C GLN A 287 2.02 7.76 -9.71
N ASP A 288 1.18 8.80 -9.81
CA ASP A 288 -0.28 8.66 -9.71
C ASP A 288 -0.86 8.12 -11.04
N LYS A 289 -1.49 6.93 -10.96
CA LYS A 289 -2.11 6.22 -12.10
C LYS A 289 -3.61 6.05 -11.91
N GLU A 290 -4.28 7.05 -11.38
CA GLU A 290 -5.75 7.06 -11.21
C GLU A 290 -6.30 5.81 -10.50
N ALA A 291 -7.11 4.98 -11.18
CA ALA A 291 -7.69 3.77 -10.60
C ALA A 291 -6.67 2.74 -10.11
N TYR A 292 -5.46 2.76 -10.64
CA TYR A 292 -4.39 1.87 -10.19
C TYR A 292 -3.64 2.41 -8.95
N GLY A 293 -3.93 3.64 -8.55
CA GLY A 293 -3.32 4.31 -7.42
C GLY A 293 -1.90 4.78 -7.70
N ARG A 294 -1.10 4.89 -6.66
CA ARG A 294 0.24 5.47 -6.69
C ARG A 294 1.30 4.37 -6.72
N VAL A 295 1.74 4.04 -7.94
CA VAL A 295 2.71 2.97 -8.20
C VAL A 295 4.14 3.45 -7.98
N VAL A 296 5.03 2.56 -7.52
CA VAL A 296 6.39 2.93 -7.12
C VAL A 296 7.39 2.70 -8.25
N HIS A 297 8.18 3.74 -8.52
CA HIS A 297 9.27 3.73 -9.49
C HIS A 297 10.63 3.76 -8.78
N LEU A 298 11.64 3.19 -9.42
CA LEU A 298 13.04 3.25 -9.01
C LEU A 298 13.84 4.01 -10.08
N GLN A 299 14.60 5.03 -9.66
CA GLN A 299 15.41 5.85 -10.56
C GLN A 299 16.89 5.75 -10.19
N PRO A 300 17.81 5.67 -11.16
CA PRO A 300 19.23 5.91 -10.89
C PRO A 300 19.41 7.35 -10.43
N MET A 301 20.37 7.59 -9.54
CA MET A 301 20.69 8.92 -9.05
C MET A 301 22.21 9.12 -9.02
N LYS A 302 22.67 10.32 -9.35
CA LYS A 302 24.08 10.70 -9.29
C LYS A 302 24.23 12.02 -8.57
N TRP A 303 25.34 12.19 -7.88
CA TRP A 303 25.73 13.47 -7.29
C TRP A 303 26.71 14.21 -8.21
N ILE A 304 26.37 15.42 -8.61
CA ILE A 304 27.19 16.30 -9.45
C ILE A 304 27.30 17.66 -8.74
N ASN A 305 28.50 18.08 -8.37
CA ASN A 305 28.74 19.34 -7.65
C ASN A 305 27.87 19.48 -6.39
N ASP A 306 27.75 18.41 -5.61
CA ASP A 306 26.89 18.33 -4.42
C ASP A 306 25.39 18.58 -4.69
N TRP A 307 24.93 18.35 -5.92
CA TRP A 307 23.52 18.27 -6.27
C TRP A 307 23.15 16.87 -6.80
N PRO A 308 22.04 16.31 -6.39
CA PRO A 308 21.57 15.07 -7.01
C PRO A 308 20.98 15.35 -8.39
N VAL A 309 21.18 14.44 -9.30
CA VAL A 309 20.47 14.32 -10.57
C VAL A 309 19.77 12.97 -10.56
N ILE A 310 18.44 12.97 -10.63
CA ILE A 310 17.61 11.77 -10.48
C ILE A 310 17.06 11.37 -11.85
N GLY A 311 17.23 10.09 -12.22
CA GLY A 311 16.90 9.62 -13.58
C GLY A 311 18.03 9.89 -14.56
N ILE A 312 17.70 10.21 -15.81
CA ILE A 312 18.65 10.50 -16.88
C ILE A 312 18.53 11.96 -17.28
N ASP A 313 19.59 12.70 -17.10
CA ASP A 313 19.77 14.04 -17.64
C ASP A 313 20.22 13.92 -19.12
N LYS A 314 19.35 14.28 -20.05
CA LYS A 314 19.58 14.11 -21.49
C LYS A 314 20.24 15.31 -22.16
N ASP A 315 20.05 16.48 -21.61
CA ASP A 315 20.47 17.77 -22.18
C ASP A 315 21.56 18.48 -21.35
N GLY A 316 21.90 17.94 -20.16
CA GLY A 316 22.98 18.45 -19.33
C GLY A 316 22.60 19.65 -18.45
N ASP A 317 21.30 19.92 -18.26
CA ASP A 317 20.81 21.02 -17.41
C ASP A 317 20.88 20.68 -15.92
N GLY A 318 21.22 19.45 -15.58
CA GLY A 318 21.31 18.92 -14.22
C GLY A 318 19.97 18.53 -13.61
N LYS A 319 18.94 18.33 -14.44
CA LYS A 319 17.63 17.80 -14.11
C LYS A 319 17.40 16.49 -14.88
N GLY A 320 17.04 15.43 -14.20
CA GLY A 320 16.82 14.14 -14.84
C GLY A 320 15.37 13.89 -15.21
N GLU A 321 15.17 12.93 -16.11
CA GLU A 321 13.87 12.37 -16.48
C GLU A 321 13.75 10.93 -15.96
N PRO A 322 12.56 10.45 -15.56
CA PRO A 322 12.35 9.07 -15.13
C PRO A 322 12.73 8.05 -16.19
N VAL A 323 13.33 6.92 -15.78
CA VAL A 323 13.56 5.77 -16.66
C VAL A 323 12.40 4.78 -16.60
N LEU A 324 12.02 4.19 -17.73
CA LEU A 324 11.03 3.10 -17.79
C LEU A 324 11.68 1.72 -17.70
N THR A 325 12.91 1.60 -18.19
CA THR A 325 13.73 0.40 -18.09
C THR A 325 15.18 0.83 -17.86
N TYR A 326 15.87 0.14 -16.93
CA TYR A 326 17.25 0.46 -16.62
C TYR A 326 18.01 -0.77 -16.11
N LYS A 327 19.33 -0.66 -15.98
CA LYS A 327 20.17 -1.67 -15.33
C LYS A 327 19.82 -1.77 -13.85
N LYS A 328 19.77 -2.98 -13.32
CA LYS A 328 19.60 -3.19 -11.87
C LYS A 328 20.75 -2.58 -11.06
N PRO A 329 20.51 -2.19 -9.79
CA PRO A 329 21.58 -1.78 -8.89
C PRO A 329 22.72 -2.82 -8.86
N ASN A 330 23.95 -2.34 -8.98
CA ASN A 330 25.12 -3.20 -8.82
C ASN A 330 25.37 -3.45 -7.32
N LEU A 331 25.14 -4.67 -6.88
CA LEU A 331 25.33 -5.11 -5.49
C LEU A 331 26.44 -6.16 -5.36
N GLY A 332 27.19 -6.40 -6.45
CA GLY A 332 28.22 -7.44 -6.51
C GLY A 332 27.68 -8.87 -6.54
N LYS A 333 26.38 -9.06 -6.50
CA LYS A 333 25.68 -10.36 -6.57
C LYS A 333 24.24 -10.19 -7.08
N THR A 334 23.66 -11.29 -7.55
CA THR A 334 22.27 -11.35 -7.99
C THR A 334 21.36 -11.92 -6.91
N TYR A 335 20.11 -11.54 -6.94
CA TYR A 335 19.08 -12.04 -6.03
C TYR A 335 17.94 -12.68 -6.81
N PRO A 336 17.22 -13.64 -6.21
CA PRO A 336 16.08 -14.27 -6.88
C PRO A 336 14.95 -13.27 -7.10
N ILE A 337 14.20 -13.49 -8.19
CA ILE A 337 13.01 -12.71 -8.49
C ILE A 337 11.98 -12.91 -7.37
N LYS A 338 11.43 -11.80 -6.89
CA LYS A 338 10.37 -11.74 -5.88
C LYS A 338 9.37 -10.65 -6.25
N THR A 339 8.13 -10.82 -5.80
CA THR A 339 7.06 -9.83 -5.96
C THR A 339 6.25 -9.72 -4.66
N PRO A 340 5.53 -8.62 -4.42
CA PRO A 340 4.46 -8.62 -3.43
C PRO A 340 3.44 -9.73 -3.72
N ALA A 341 2.89 -10.34 -2.68
CA ALA A 341 1.83 -11.34 -2.84
C ALA A 341 0.54 -10.68 -3.38
N ASP A 342 -0.14 -11.38 -4.29
CA ASP A 342 -1.42 -10.97 -4.88
C ASP A 342 -2.52 -12.06 -4.77
N SER A 343 -2.11 -13.31 -4.64
CA SER A 343 -2.99 -14.47 -4.50
C SER A 343 -2.92 -15.04 -3.10
N ASP A 344 -3.98 -15.74 -2.65
CA ASP A 344 -4.02 -16.38 -1.34
C ASP A 344 -4.81 -17.69 -1.41
N GLU A 345 -4.19 -18.77 -0.95
CA GLU A 345 -4.81 -20.10 -0.82
C GLU A 345 -5.42 -20.30 0.58
N PHE A 346 -5.32 -19.31 1.47
CA PHE A 346 -5.79 -19.31 2.85
C PHE A 346 -5.38 -20.54 3.70
N ASN A 347 -4.29 -21.19 3.32
CA ASN A 347 -3.75 -22.38 4.00
C ASN A 347 -2.98 -22.07 5.29
N ASN A 348 -2.75 -20.79 5.58
CA ASN A 348 -2.00 -20.35 6.75
C ASN A 348 -2.92 -20.05 7.93
N SER A 349 -2.34 -20.02 9.13
CA SER A 349 -3.04 -19.64 10.36
C SER A 349 -3.31 -18.13 10.47
N ALA A 350 -2.88 -17.33 9.51
CA ALA A 350 -3.09 -15.88 9.43
C ALA A 350 -3.49 -15.47 8.00
N ILE A 351 -4.23 -14.40 7.90
CA ILE A 351 -4.57 -13.77 6.63
C ILE A 351 -3.29 -13.21 5.99
N GLY A 352 -3.13 -13.33 4.67
CA GLY A 352 -1.98 -12.84 3.93
C GLY A 352 -1.75 -11.34 4.11
N LEU A 353 -0.49 -10.91 4.05
CA LEU A 353 -0.09 -9.51 4.33
C LEU A 353 -0.59 -8.51 3.27
N GLN A 354 -1.05 -8.96 2.10
CA GLN A 354 -1.64 -8.12 1.07
C GLN A 354 -3.05 -7.62 1.42
N TRP A 355 -3.70 -8.21 2.41
CA TRP A 355 -5.07 -7.89 2.78
C TRP A 355 -5.17 -6.78 3.82
N GLN A 356 -6.14 -5.88 3.61
CA GLN A 356 -6.45 -4.78 4.50
C GLN A 356 -7.97 -4.59 4.62
N TRP A 357 -8.42 -4.14 5.79
CA TRP A 357 -9.79 -3.72 6.06
C TRP A 357 -9.94 -2.23 5.84
N GLN A 358 -11.17 -1.74 5.66
CA GLN A 358 -11.46 -0.31 5.51
C GLN A 358 -11.48 0.49 6.82
N ALA A 359 -11.44 -0.18 7.96
CA ALA A 359 -11.46 0.42 9.29
C ALA A 359 -10.73 -0.49 10.29
N ASN A 360 -10.59 -0.05 11.53
CA ASN A 360 -10.07 -0.88 12.61
C ASN A 360 -10.85 -2.20 12.71
N ALA A 361 -10.20 -3.31 12.36
CA ALA A 361 -10.82 -4.62 12.29
C ALA A 361 -11.31 -5.10 13.65
N LYS A 362 -12.45 -5.77 13.64
CA LYS A 362 -12.95 -6.51 14.81
C LYS A 362 -12.46 -7.97 14.73
N PRO A 363 -12.08 -8.57 15.86
CA PRO A 363 -11.47 -9.92 15.87
C PRO A 363 -12.35 -11.00 15.25
N TYR A 364 -13.66 -10.78 15.21
CA TYR A 364 -14.64 -11.74 14.73
C TYR A 364 -15.11 -11.52 13.29
N TRP A 365 -14.48 -10.63 12.51
CA TRP A 365 -14.84 -10.45 11.10
C TRP A 365 -14.36 -11.61 10.24
N ALA A 366 -13.17 -12.16 10.56
CA ALA A 366 -12.57 -13.23 9.78
C ALA A 366 -11.73 -14.18 10.63
N PHE A 367 -11.75 -15.47 10.24
CA PHE A 367 -10.92 -16.51 10.84
C PHE A 367 -10.36 -17.45 9.78
N PRO A 368 -9.04 -17.62 9.67
CA PRO A 368 -8.47 -18.78 8.98
C PRO A 368 -8.91 -20.07 9.67
N SER A 369 -9.48 -21.00 8.94
CA SER A 369 -10.01 -22.26 9.47
C SER A 369 -9.96 -23.37 8.42
N ASN A 370 -9.27 -24.48 8.74
CA ASN A 370 -9.24 -25.68 7.90
C ASN A 370 -8.79 -25.45 6.44
N GLY A 371 -7.80 -24.57 6.23
CA GLY A 371 -7.30 -24.23 4.90
C GLY A 371 -8.23 -23.33 4.10
N GLN A 372 -9.12 -22.60 4.77
CA GLN A 372 -10.05 -21.63 4.19
C GLN A 372 -10.08 -20.37 5.05
N LEU A 373 -10.54 -19.26 4.49
CA LEU A 373 -10.84 -18.05 5.23
C LEU A 373 -12.35 -17.94 5.48
N ARG A 374 -12.76 -17.99 6.73
CA ARG A 374 -14.13 -17.74 7.13
C ARG A 374 -14.39 -16.27 7.38
N LEU A 375 -15.35 -15.67 6.66
CA LEU A 375 -15.87 -14.33 6.89
C LEU A 375 -17.29 -14.45 7.44
N PHE A 376 -17.51 -13.91 8.64
CA PHE A 376 -18.85 -13.85 9.22
C PHE A 376 -19.68 -12.74 8.59
N SER A 377 -20.97 -13.02 8.40
CA SER A 377 -21.94 -12.04 7.93
C SER A 377 -22.12 -10.93 8.96
N TYR A 378 -21.54 -9.75 8.70
CA TYR A 378 -21.54 -8.61 9.61
C TYR A 378 -22.70 -7.65 9.27
N PRO A 379 -23.44 -7.12 10.29
CA PRO A 379 -24.56 -6.23 10.03
C PRO A 379 -24.11 -4.88 9.50
N ILE A 380 -24.71 -4.45 8.41
CA ILE A 380 -24.54 -3.09 7.89
C ILE A 380 -25.28 -2.13 8.82
N ALA A 381 -24.61 -1.06 9.28
CA ALA A 381 -25.22 -0.06 10.12
C ALA A 381 -26.28 0.75 9.34
N ASP A 382 -27.37 1.19 10.01
CA ASP A 382 -28.45 1.96 9.38
C ASP A 382 -27.98 3.29 8.77
N SER A 383 -26.87 3.84 9.28
CA SER A 383 -26.25 5.05 8.74
C SER A 383 -25.47 4.85 7.46
N VAL A 384 -25.17 3.60 7.08
CA VAL A 384 -24.42 3.24 5.87
C VAL A 384 -25.38 3.15 4.69
N LYS A 385 -25.17 3.99 3.68
CA LYS A 385 -26.02 4.06 2.49
C LYS A 385 -25.65 3.05 1.43
N ASN A 386 -24.37 2.79 1.28
CA ASN A 386 -23.84 1.88 0.25
C ASN A 386 -22.50 1.28 0.71
N TYR A 387 -21.87 0.41 -0.10
CA TYR A 387 -20.66 -0.32 0.28
C TYR A 387 -19.40 0.55 0.40
N TRP A 388 -19.44 1.80 -0.01
CA TRP A 388 -18.34 2.75 0.23
C TRP A 388 -18.00 2.83 1.72
N ASP A 389 -19.01 2.91 2.58
CA ASP A 389 -18.83 3.06 4.03
C ASP A 389 -18.92 1.75 4.83
N VAL A 390 -18.90 0.58 4.16
CA VAL A 390 -18.92 -0.72 4.86
C VAL A 390 -17.51 -1.05 5.39
N PRO A 391 -17.31 -1.20 6.72
CA PRO A 391 -15.98 -1.30 7.30
C PRO A 391 -15.31 -2.68 7.12
N ASN A 392 -16.10 -3.75 7.02
CA ASN A 392 -15.63 -5.13 6.99
C ASN A 392 -15.44 -5.68 5.55
N LEU A 393 -15.04 -4.84 4.62
CA LEU A 393 -14.57 -5.28 3.30
C LEU A 393 -13.11 -5.67 3.42
N LEU A 394 -12.77 -6.91 3.07
CA LEU A 394 -11.40 -7.41 3.04
C LEU A 394 -10.82 -7.21 1.65
N MET A 395 -9.94 -6.24 1.52
CA MET A 395 -9.52 -5.68 0.24
C MET A 395 -8.02 -5.83 0.01
N GLN A 396 -7.63 -5.90 -1.25
CA GLN A 396 -6.23 -5.71 -1.65
C GLN A 396 -6.12 -4.72 -2.83
N LYS A 397 -4.92 -4.20 -3.03
CA LYS A 397 -4.58 -3.26 -4.10
C LYS A 397 -4.66 -3.95 -5.46
N PHE A 398 -4.93 -3.20 -6.54
CA PHE A 398 -4.73 -3.71 -7.89
C PHE A 398 -3.25 -4.07 -8.08
N PRO A 399 -2.92 -5.30 -8.52
CA PRO A 399 -1.54 -5.77 -8.62
C PRO A 399 -0.89 -5.49 -9.99
N ALA A 400 -1.66 -5.00 -10.96
CA ALA A 400 -1.23 -4.69 -12.33
C ALA A 400 -2.30 -3.87 -13.07
N ASP A 401 -1.97 -3.43 -14.30
CA ASP A 401 -2.90 -2.69 -15.16
C ASP A 401 -3.99 -3.61 -15.76
N GLU A 402 -3.68 -4.87 -15.99
CA GLU A 402 -4.61 -5.90 -16.48
C GLU A 402 -4.41 -7.20 -15.72
N PHE A 403 -5.50 -7.77 -15.24
CA PHE A 403 -5.47 -9.04 -14.49
C PHE A 403 -6.85 -9.67 -14.40
N ILE A 404 -6.87 -10.95 -14.02
CA ILE A 404 -8.10 -11.69 -13.67
C ILE A 404 -8.02 -12.06 -12.20
N VAL A 405 -9.10 -11.83 -11.48
CA VAL A 405 -9.31 -12.42 -10.16
C VAL A 405 -10.37 -13.50 -10.26
N THR A 406 -10.07 -14.65 -9.70
CA THR A 406 -11.06 -15.71 -9.47
C THR A 406 -10.99 -16.14 -8.01
N THR A 407 -12.15 -16.35 -7.40
CA THR A 407 -12.26 -16.88 -6.03
C THR A 407 -13.32 -17.99 -5.98
N LYS A 408 -13.09 -18.98 -5.12
CA LYS A 408 -14.05 -20.03 -4.82
C LYS A 408 -14.54 -19.85 -3.40
N ILE A 409 -15.86 -19.86 -3.22
CA ILE A 409 -16.51 -19.66 -1.93
C ILE A 409 -17.53 -20.76 -1.64
N SER A 410 -17.78 -21.02 -0.35
CA SER A 410 -18.87 -21.82 0.18
C SER A 410 -19.71 -20.95 1.11
N PHE A 411 -20.89 -20.52 0.62
CA PHE A 411 -21.76 -19.62 1.39
C PHE A 411 -22.71 -20.41 2.28
N LYS A 412 -22.72 -20.13 3.58
CA LYS A 412 -23.52 -20.80 4.61
C LYS A 412 -24.39 -19.79 5.35
N PRO A 413 -25.37 -19.19 4.68
CA PRO A 413 -26.25 -18.20 5.29
C PRO A 413 -27.25 -18.84 6.25
N ARG A 414 -27.69 -18.07 7.24
CA ARG A 414 -28.76 -18.42 8.19
C ARG A 414 -29.99 -17.52 8.03
N LEU A 415 -29.78 -16.27 7.68
CA LEU A 415 -30.79 -15.22 7.64
C LEU A 415 -31.03 -14.74 6.21
N ASP A 416 -32.27 -14.38 5.91
CA ASP A 416 -32.58 -13.67 4.68
C ASP A 416 -31.88 -12.31 4.64
N GLY A 417 -31.40 -11.95 3.45
CA GLY A 417 -30.61 -10.74 3.24
C GLY A 417 -29.13 -10.87 3.57
N GLU A 418 -28.65 -12.05 4.00
CA GLU A 418 -27.20 -12.32 4.05
C GLU A 418 -26.63 -12.43 2.65
N LYS A 419 -25.46 -11.82 2.44
CA LYS A 419 -24.83 -11.67 1.14
C LYS A 419 -23.31 -11.82 1.25
N ALA A 420 -22.71 -12.57 0.31
CA ALA A 420 -21.25 -12.70 0.22
C ALA A 420 -20.81 -12.57 -1.24
N GLY A 421 -19.67 -11.92 -1.50
CA GLY A 421 -19.26 -11.67 -2.88
C GLY A 421 -17.86 -11.16 -3.09
N LEU A 422 -17.59 -10.88 -4.38
CA LEU A 422 -16.37 -10.29 -4.91
C LEU A 422 -16.67 -8.86 -5.39
N ILE A 423 -15.92 -7.88 -4.90
CA ILE A 423 -16.13 -6.45 -5.14
C ILE A 423 -14.90 -5.78 -5.76
N ILE A 424 -15.13 -4.83 -6.67
CA ILE A 424 -14.20 -3.77 -7.04
C ILE A 424 -14.70 -2.49 -6.40
N LEU A 425 -13.87 -1.84 -5.59
CA LEU A 425 -14.22 -0.64 -4.82
C LEU A 425 -13.31 0.53 -5.14
N GLY A 426 -13.90 1.63 -5.52
CA GLY A 426 -13.38 2.98 -5.59
C GLY A 426 -14.52 3.96 -5.37
N ALA A 427 -14.43 5.21 -5.84
CA ALA A 427 -15.52 6.18 -5.77
C ALA A 427 -16.79 5.70 -6.51
N ASP A 428 -16.59 4.90 -7.56
CA ASP A 428 -17.60 4.01 -8.13
C ASP A 428 -17.23 2.57 -7.75
N TYR A 429 -18.23 1.69 -7.55
CA TYR A 429 -17.98 0.28 -7.29
C TYR A 429 -18.99 -0.64 -7.97
N ALA A 430 -18.63 -1.91 -8.10
CA ALA A 430 -19.55 -2.98 -8.42
C ALA A 430 -19.11 -4.29 -7.76
N TYR A 431 -20.07 -5.17 -7.53
CA TYR A 431 -19.82 -6.51 -7.02
C TYR A 431 -20.76 -7.57 -7.63
N VAL A 432 -20.28 -8.78 -7.65
CA VAL A 432 -21.08 -9.98 -7.83
C VAL A 432 -21.20 -10.71 -6.50
N ALA A 433 -22.39 -11.15 -6.12
CA ALA A 433 -22.64 -11.79 -4.84
C ALA A 433 -23.64 -12.94 -4.94
N VAL A 434 -23.57 -13.86 -3.99
CA VAL A 434 -24.65 -14.77 -3.64
C VAL A 434 -25.41 -14.21 -2.45
N GLU A 435 -26.74 -14.22 -2.52
CA GLU A 435 -27.65 -13.69 -1.53
C GLU A 435 -28.69 -14.73 -1.13
N LYS A 436 -28.96 -14.84 0.19
CA LYS A 436 -30.09 -15.63 0.69
C LYS A 436 -31.37 -14.79 0.69
N ARG A 437 -32.42 -15.32 0.06
CA ARG A 437 -33.78 -14.78 0.09
C ARG A 437 -34.73 -15.87 0.58
N LYS A 438 -35.98 -15.53 0.88
CA LYS A 438 -37.00 -16.50 1.34
C LYS A 438 -37.13 -17.73 0.44
N GLU A 439 -37.09 -17.49 -0.88
CA GLU A 439 -37.33 -18.55 -1.89
C GLU A 439 -36.03 -19.33 -2.25
N GLY A 440 -34.88 -18.98 -1.67
CA GLY A 440 -33.60 -19.66 -1.93
C GLY A 440 -32.41 -18.74 -2.08
N HIS A 441 -31.43 -19.19 -2.86
CA HIS A 441 -30.17 -18.43 -3.07
C HIS A 441 -30.15 -17.86 -4.49
N TYR A 442 -29.72 -16.63 -4.63
CA TYR A 442 -29.67 -15.91 -5.90
C TYR A 442 -28.28 -15.30 -6.11
N ILE A 443 -27.82 -15.33 -7.34
CA ILE A 443 -26.71 -14.50 -7.77
C ILE A 443 -27.27 -13.11 -8.04
N SER A 444 -26.55 -12.07 -7.60
CA SER A 444 -26.89 -10.68 -7.89
C SER A 444 -25.65 -9.90 -8.31
N TYR A 445 -25.84 -8.91 -9.14
CA TYR A 445 -24.86 -7.90 -9.45
C TYR A 445 -25.37 -6.55 -8.94
N SER A 446 -24.52 -5.79 -8.29
CA SER A 446 -24.85 -4.42 -7.89
C SER A 446 -23.75 -3.49 -8.27
N SER A 447 -24.11 -2.29 -8.65
CA SER A 447 -23.18 -1.21 -8.93
C SER A 447 -23.64 0.10 -8.31
N CYS A 448 -22.70 0.96 -7.95
CA CYS A 448 -22.98 2.29 -7.43
C CYS A 448 -22.01 3.27 -8.07
N LYS A 449 -22.53 4.25 -8.79
CA LYS A 449 -21.79 5.40 -9.30
C LYS A 449 -21.84 6.51 -8.26
N GLU A 450 -20.72 7.25 -8.10
CA GLU A 450 -20.63 8.33 -7.10
C GLU A 450 -21.00 7.85 -5.68
N ALA A 451 -20.53 6.64 -5.33
CA ALA A 451 -20.77 6.05 -4.02
C ALA A 451 -20.22 6.91 -2.88
N ASP A 452 -19.09 7.60 -3.13
CA ASP A 452 -18.48 8.61 -2.25
C ASP A 452 -19.39 9.82 -1.96
N LYS A 453 -20.41 10.05 -2.80
CA LYS A 453 -21.45 11.08 -2.61
C LYS A 453 -22.72 10.51 -1.98
N GLY A 454 -22.70 9.25 -1.55
CA GLY A 454 -23.83 8.58 -0.89
C GLY A 454 -24.99 8.26 -1.84
N LYS A 455 -24.73 8.01 -3.13
CA LYS A 455 -25.73 7.52 -4.09
C LYS A 455 -26.14 6.08 -3.77
N ASP A 456 -27.32 5.73 -4.23
CA ASP A 456 -27.88 4.40 -4.06
C ASP A 456 -27.30 3.40 -5.07
N GLU A 457 -27.35 2.11 -4.71
CA GLU A 457 -26.99 1.01 -5.59
C GLU A 457 -28.06 0.77 -6.67
N THR A 458 -27.59 0.40 -7.86
CA THR A 458 -28.42 -0.25 -8.88
C THR A 458 -28.21 -1.75 -8.79
N VAL A 459 -29.28 -2.49 -8.55
CA VAL A 459 -29.24 -3.96 -8.41
C VAL A 459 -29.82 -4.61 -9.67
N GLN A 460 -29.08 -5.57 -10.21
CA GLN A 460 -29.54 -6.45 -11.27
C GLN A 460 -29.65 -7.87 -10.69
N ASP A 461 -30.87 -8.40 -10.63
CA ASP A 461 -31.08 -9.74 -10.18
C ASP A 461 -30.58 -10.74 -11.22
N GLY A 462 -29.83 -11.68 -10.75
CA GLY A 462 -29.37 -12.80 -11.52
C GLY A 462 -30.23 -14.04 -11.31
N GLN A 463 -29.63 -15.17 -11.62
CA GLN A 463 -30.30 -16.46 -11.61
C GLN A 463 -30.41 -17.01 -10.17
N ARG A 464 -31.52 -17.68 -9.87
CA ARG A 464 -31.64 -18.59 -8.73
C ARG A 464 -30.67 -19.77 -8.89
N ILE A 465 -29.95 -20.10 -7.82
CA ILE A 465 -29.00 -21.21 -7.80
C ILE A 465 -29.42 -22.25 -6.76
N SER A 466 -29.01 -23.49 -6.98
CA SER A 466 -29.26 -24.61 -6.05
C SER A 466 -28.06 -24.90 -5.15
N ASN A 467 -26.85 -24.58 -5.61
CA ASN A 467 -25.59 -24.79 -4.87
C ASN A 467 -25.04 -23.46 -4.38
N THR A 468 -24.51 -23.43 -3.15
CA THR A 468 -23.86 -22.28 -2.54
C THR A 468 -22.33 -22.34 -2.60
N ASP A 469 -21.77 -23.37 -3.22
CA ASP A 469 -20.37 -23.47 -3.62
C ASP A 469 -20.25 -22.81 -5.00
N ILE A 470 -19.69 -21.60 -5.04
CA ILE A 470 -19.71 -20.71 -6.20
C ILE A 470 -18.32 -20.18 -6.49
N TYR A 471 -18.04 -19.96 -7.76
CA TYR A 471 -16.85 -19.26 -8.22
C TYR A 471 -17.25 -17.87 -8.73
N PHE A 472 -16.61 -16.84 -8.20
CA PHE A 472 -16.71 -15.48 -8.72
C PHE A 472 -15.45 -15.11 -9.48
N ARG A 473 -15.63 -14.33 -10.54
CA ARG A 473 -14.52 -13.82 -11.34
C ARG A 473 -14.77 -12.36 -11.72
N VAL A 474 -13.71 -11.57 -11.67
CA VAL A 474 -13.65 -10.25 -12.29
C VAL A 474 -12.43 -10.18 -13.21
N ILE A 475 -12.63 -9.69 -14.42
CA ILE A 475 -11.58 -9.39 -15.39
C ILE A 475 -11.37 -7.88 -15.35
N VAL A 476 -10.18 -7.44 -14.99
CA VAL A 476 -9.77 -6.04 -15.08
C VAL A 476 -8.94 -5.89 -16.35
N GLY A 477 -9.47 -5.14 -17.29
CA GLY A 477 -8.82 -4.83 -18.56
C GLY A 477 -8.18 -3.45 -18.57
N LYS A 478 -7.56 -3.12 -19.71
CA LYS A 478 -6.91 -1.82 -19.94
C LYS A 478 -7.84 -0.65 -19.61
N GLY A 479 -7.32 0.37 -18.91
CA GLY A 479 -8.10 1.52 -18.45
C GLY A 479 -9.03 1.22 -17.28
N GLY A 480 -8.81 0.10 -16.56
CA GLY A 480 -9.60 -0.25 -15.38
C GLY A 480 -11.02 -0.76 -15.69
N VAL A 481 -11.28 -1.23 -16.91
CA VAL A 481 -12.58 -1.78 -17.28
C VAL A 481 -12.76 -3.16 -16.66
N CYS A 482 -13.77 -3.31 -15.79
CA CYS A 482 -14.05 -4.51 -15.01
C CYS A 482 -15.29 -5.23 -15.55
N GLU A 483 -15.17 -6.54 -15.77
CA GLU A 483 -16.24 -7.43 -16.22
C GLU A 483 -16.42 -8.57 -15.21
N PHE A 484 -17.63 -8.72 -14.68
CA PHE A 484 -17.94 -9.71 -13.66
C PHE A 484 -18.60 -10.96 -14.25
N SER A 485 -18.33 -12.09 -13.64
CA SER A 485 -18.95 -13.37 -13.98
C SER A 485 -18.97 -14.31 -12.78
N TYR A 486 -19.80 -15.35 -12.85
CA TYR A 486 -19.87 -16.42 -11.87
C TYR A 486 -19.92 -17.79 -12.52
N SER A 487 -19.62 -18.83 -11.75
CA SER A 487 -19.71 -20.23 -12.21
C SER A 487 -20.10 -21.13 -11.04
N GLU A 488 -20.92 -22.16 -11.34
CA GLU A 488 -21.30 -23.19 -10.39
C GLU A 488 -20.40 -24.44 -10.48
N ASP A 489 -19.62 -24.58 -11.56
CA ASP A 489 -18.75 -25.73 -11.84
C ASP A 489 -17.23 -25.35 -11.87
N GLY A 490 -16.91 -24.06 -11.79
CA GLY A 490 -15.54 -23.53 -11.89
C GLY A 490 -14.94 -23.57 -13.30
N LYS A 491 -15.72 -24.00 -14.30
CA LYS A 491 -15.27 -24.14 -15.70
C LYS A 491 -16.01 -23.18 -16.62
N THR A 492 -17.32 -23.15 -16.53
CA THR A 492 -18.19 -22.34 -17.38
C THR A 492 -18.61 -21.09 -16.63
N PHE A 493 -18.07 -19.93 -17.03
CA PHE A 493 -18.37 -18.64 -16.42
C PHE A 493 -19.46 -17.92 -17.20
N LYS A 494 -20.51 -17.52 -16.51
CA LYS A 494 -21.63 -16.73 -17.02
C LYS A 494 -21.38 -15.25 -16.67
N ALA A 495 -21.32 -14.38 -17.67
CA ALA A 495 -21.22 -12.94 -17.44
C ALA A 495 -22.46 -12.41 -16.71
N ILE A 496 -22.27 -11.41 -15.85
CA ILE A 496 -23.36 -10.77 -15.12
C ILE A 496 -23.07 -9.28 -14.93
N GLY A 497 -24.09 -8.46 -15.08
CA GLY A 497 -24.03 -7.01 -14.90
C GLY A 497 -23.37 -6.27 -16.03
N ASP A 498 -23.36 -4.94 -15.88
CA ASP A 498 -22.72 -4.04 -16.82
C ASP A 498 -21.22 -3.89 -16.50
N LYS A 499 -20.44 -3.44 -17.48
CA LYS A 499 -19.04 -3.12 -17.27
C LYS A 499 -18.90 -1.93 -16.33
N LEU A 500 -18.02 -2.06 -15.33
CA LEU A 500 -17.59 -0.97 -14.48
C LEU A 500 -16.25 -0.44 -14.98
N THR A 501 -16.10 0.86 -15.16
CA THR A 501 -14.77 1.49 -15.22
C THR A 501 -14.36 1.86 -13.80
N ALA A 502 -13.35 1.20 -13.27
CA ALA A 502 -12.84 1.45 -11.92
C ALA A 502 -12.38 2.89 -11.78
N LYS A 503 -12.69 3.51 -10.65
CA LYS A 503 -12.22 4.85 -10.27
C LYS A 503 -11.38 4.78 -9.02
N PRO A 504 -10.44 5.72 -8.81
CA PRO A 504 -9.72 5.80 -7.54
C PRO A 504 -10.69 6.04 -6.38
N GLY A 505 -10.29 5.62 -5.20
CA GLY A 505 -10.86 6.10 -3.95
C GLY A 505 -10.27 7.44 -3.53
N ARG A 506 -10.45 7.83 -2.27
CA ARG A 506 -9.87 9.08 -1.75
C ARG A 506 -8.37 8.88 -1.46
N TRP A 507 -7.50 9.43 -2.28
CA TRP A 507 -6.03 9.31 -2.23
C TRP A 507 -5.47 7.90 -2.46
N VAL A 508 -6.28 6.94 -2.83
CA VAL A 508 -5.88 5.54 -3.07
C VAL A 508 -6.43 5.06 -4.40
N GLY A 509 -5.80 4.05 -4.99
CA GLY A 509 -6.34 3.33 -6.13
C GLY A 509 -7.60 2.52 -5.79
N ALA A 510 -8.28 2.04 -6.81
CA ALA A 510 -9.32 1.05 -6.66
C ALA A 510 -8.76 -0.22 -6.02
N LYS A 511 -9.62 -0.95 -5.35
CA LYS A 511 -9.28 -2.20 -4.66
C LYS A 511 -10.19 -3.33 -5.13
N VAL A 512 -9.67 -4.56 -5.04
CA VAL A 512 -10.44 -5.78 -5.25
C VAL A 512 -10.53 -6.55 -3.94
N GLY A 513 -11.69 -7.15 -3.63
CA GLY A 513 -11.78 -7.88 -2.36
C GLY A 513 -13.06 -8.65 -2.16
N LEU A 514 -13.20 -9.11 -0.94
CA LEU A 514 -14.23 -10.04 -0.47
C LEU A 514 -15.06 -9.38 0.64
N PHE A 515 -16.30 -9.80 0.73
CA PHE A 515 -17.18 -9.36 1.81
C PHE A 515 -18.20 -10.44 2.20
N CYS A 516 -18.69 -10.34 3.44
CA CYS A 516 -19.86 -11.05 3.92
C CYS A 516 -20.65 -10.11 4.83
N THR A 517 -21.87 -9.81 4.47
CA THR A 517 -22.70 -8.79 5.12
C THR A 517 -24.14 -9.24 5.30
N ARG A 518 -24.89 -8.54 6.16
CA ARG A 518 -26.32 -8.71 6.36
C ARG A 518 -27.02 -7.40 6.71
N THR A 519 -28.30 -7.33 6.47
CA THR A 519 -29.16 -6.23 6.92
C THR A 519 -29.76 -6.50 8.29
N ALA A 520 -30.03 -7.78 8.62
CA ALA A 520 -30.64 -8.16 9.89
C ALA A 520 -29.72 -7.90 11.09
N LYS A 521 -30.26 -7.32 12.15
CA LYS A 521 -29.57 -7.02 13.43
C LYS A 521 -29.88 -8.08 14.46
N THR A 522 -29.25 -9.22 14.32
CA THR A 522 -29.40 -10.39 15.19
C THR A 522 -28.10 -10.67 15.93
N ASN A 523 -28.18 -11.46 17.00
CA ASN A 523 -27.04 -11.92 17.78
C ASN A 523 -26.35 -13.17 17.18
N ASP A 524 -26.81 -13.66 16.04
CA ASP A 524 -26.20 -14.77 15.29
C ASP A 524 -26.27 -14.50 13.78
N SER A 525 -25.45 -15.19 12.99
CA SER A 525 -25.34 -15.00 11.55
C SER A 525 -24.82 -16.23 10.83
N GLY A 526 -25.00 -16.26 9.52
CA GLY A 526 -24.24 -17.11 8.63
C GLY A 526 -22.82 -16.59 8.36
N PHE A 527 -22.16 -17.26 7.43
CA PHE A 527 -20.78 -16.95 7.05
C PHE A 527 -20.51 -17.41 5.61
N VAL A 528 -19.37 -17.02 5.10
CA VAL A 528 -18.79 -17.58 3.88
C VAL A 528 -17.40 -18.14 4.19
N ASP A 529 -17.13 -19.34 3.70
CA ASP A 529 -15.78 -19.91 3.67
C ASP A 529 -15.20 -19.67 2.28
N VAL A 530 -14.07 -18.99 2.22
CA VAL A 530 -13.30 -18.70 1.00
C VAL A 530 -12.18 -19.72 0.90
N ASP A 531 -12.21 -20.53 -0.16
CA ASP A 531 -11.23 -21.61 -0.39
C ASP A 531 -9.90 -21.02 -0.86
N TRP A 532 -9.98 -20.12 -1.84
CA TRP A 532 -8.82 -19.41 -2.38
C TRP A 532 -9.23 -18.14 -3.12
N PHE A 533 -8.25 -17.26 -3.32
CA PHE A 533 -8.33 -16.05 -4.13
C PHE A 533 -7.10 -15.99 -5.04
N ARG A 534 -7.27 -16.07 -6.33
CA ARG A 534 -6.18 -16.18 -7.30
C ARG A 534 -6.19 -15.05 -8.29
N VAL A 535 -5.01 -14.47 -8.50
CA VAL A 535 -4.75 -13.43 -9.49
C VAL A 535 -3.95 -14.05 -10.64
N GLU A 536 -4.40 -13.85 -11.87
CA GLU A 536 -3.82 -14.48 -13.05
C GLU A 536 -3.76 -13.49 -14.22
N ASN A 537 -2.85 -13.75 -15.14
CA ASN A 537 -2.77 -13.01 -16.39
C ASN A 537 -4.07 -13.14 -17.18
N ARG A 538 -4.45 -12.06 -17.83
CA ARG A 538 -5.47 -12.12 -18.88
C ARG A 538 -4.89 -12.93 -20.05
N PRO A 539 -5.56 -14.01 -20.52
CA PRO A 539 -5.11 -14.69 -21.71
C PRO A 539 -5.09 -13.71 -22.89
N PRO A 540 -4.12 -13.81 -23.81
CA PRO A 540 -4.11 -12.97 -24.98
C PRO A 540 -5.45 -13.13 -25.70
N LEU A 541 -6.05 -11.99 -26.10
CA LEU A 541 -7.23 -12.01 -26.95
C LEU A 541 -6.84 -12.77 -28.23
N ASN A 542 -7.40 -13.96 -28.42
CA ASN A 542 -7.36 -14.60 -29.73
C ASN A 542 -8.17 -13.69 -30.66
N LEU A 543 -7.49 -12.79 -31.35
CA LEU A 543 -8.07 -12.10 -32.50
C LEU A 543 -8.40 -13.20 -33.49
N PRO A 544 -9.64 -13.33 -33.97
CA PRO A 544 -9.93 -14.21 -35.07
C PRO A 544 -9.06 -13.78 -36.26
N GLN A 545 -8.35 -14.75 -36.84
CA GLN A 545 -7.55 -14.57 -38.07
C GLN A 545 -8.47 -14.17 -39.23
#